data_618f54ce950c9a4e3450e41ab63761b1
#
_entry.id   618f54ce950c9a4e3450e41ab63761b1
#
_cell.length_a   1.000
_cell.length_b   1.000
_cell.length_c   1.000
_cell.angle_alpha   90.00
_cell.angle_beta   90.00
_cell.angle_gamma   90.00
#
_symmetry.space_group_name_H-M   'P 1'
#
loop_
_entity.id
_entity.type
_entity.pdbx_description
1 polymer ?
#
loop_
_entity_poly.entity_id
_entity_poly.type
_entity_poly.pdbx_seq_one_letter_code
_entity_poly.pdbx_strand_id
1 'polypeptide(L)'
;LVERRLRAVSPSSVWPKRSVPALLVAFALLYADNAALGQRLILRRDLEYESTLSLITRVIERADAIEGYAPGITPVVFAGSLFNSPLAVPRAGFEETTAIFGSNNLYAVTAEDYYIWYVDQILGYPLKMDLSLVWSYLDRADVRALPVFPAEGSIQMIDGVLAVHIGQQQTAD
;
A
#
# COMPACT_ATOMS: atom_id res chain seq x y z
N LEU A 1 39.48 -6.74 42.53
CA LEU A 1 40.19 -5.71 41.73
C LEU A 1 39.25 -4.86 40.87
N VAL A 2 38.04 -5.33 40.56
CA VAL A 2 37.04 -4.62 39.76
C VAL A 2 36.22 -3.62 40.60
N GLU A 3 35.98 -3.93 41.87
CA GLU A 3 35.19 -3.05 42.77
C GLU A 3 35.89 -1.72 43.15
N ARG A 4 37.21 -1.65 43.01
CA ARG A 4 37.98 -0.43 43.36
C ARG A 4 37.94 0.66 42.29
N ARG A 5 37.52 0.33 41.04
CA ARG A 5 37.44 1.33 39.94
C ARG A 5 36.12 2.06 39.85
N LEU A 6 35.07 1.56 40.51
CA LEU A 6 33.75 2.22 40.46
C LEU A 6 33.58 3.37 41.47
N ARG A 7 34.56 3.59 42.37
CA ARG A 7 34.49 4.68 43.36
C ARG A 7 35.16 5.98 42.95
N ALA A 8 35.71 6.07 41.75
CA ALA A 8 36.43 7.26 41.29
C ALA A 8 35.65 8.11 40.24
N VAL A 9 34.35 7.85 40.05
CA VAL A 9 33.50 8.79 39.33
C VAL A 9 33.02 9.81 40.36
N SER A 10 33.75 10.91 40.45
CA SER A 10 33.40 12.06 41.29
C SER A 10 31.99 12.54 40.87
N PRO A 11 31.06 12.68 41.82
CA PRO A 11 29.70 13.17 41.51
C PRO A 11 29.62 14.70 41.28
N SER A 12 30.69 15.31 40.81
CA SER A 12 30.79 16.76 40.62
C SER A 12 30.73 17.20 39.14
N SER A 13 30.12 16.42 38.25
CA SER A 13 29.61 17.03 37.01
C SER A 13 28.29 17.73 37.35
N VAL A 14 28.39 18.92 37.86
CA VAL A 14 27.26 19.85 38.00
C VAL A 14 26.85 20.19 36.59
N TRP A 15 25.95 19.40 36.04
CA TRP A 15 25.17 19.81 34.85
C TRP A 15 24.58 21.17 35.22
N PRO A 16 24.87 22.23 34.48
CA PRO A 16 24.34 23.53 34.81
C PRO A 16 22.82 23.41 34.94
N LYS A 17 22.27 23.86 36.06
CA LYS A 17 20.81 23.75 36.39
C LYS A 17 19.89 24.18 35.24
N ARG A 18 20.40 24.92 34.27
CA ARG A 18 19.71 25.38 33.05
C ARG A 18 19.71 24.36 31.91
N SER A 19 20.57 23.34 31.90
CA SER A 19 20.61 22.35 30.80
C SER A 19 19.49 21.31 30.91
N VAL A 20 19.05 20.98 32.13
CA VAL A 20 17.96 20.01 32.32
C VAL A 20 16.64 20.49 31.68
N PRO A 21 16.15 21.73 31.97
CA PRO A 21 14.93 22.20 31.31
C PRO A 21 15.11 22.36 29.77
N ALA A 22 16.28 22.75 29.29
CA ALA A 22 16.54 22.82 27.85
C ALA A 22 16.46 21.44 27.18
N LEU A 23 17.01 20.39 27.81
CA LEU A 23 16.88 19.03 27.33
C LEU A 23 15.44 18.54 27.35
N LEU A 24 14.69 18.82 28.41
CA LEU A 24 13.27 18.44 28.49
C LEU A 24 12.46 19.08 27.37
N VAL A 25 12.69 20.37 27.07
CA VAL A 25 12.04 21.07 25.96
C VAL A 25 12.43 20.42 24.63
N ALA A 26 13.72 20.12 24.42
CA ALA A 26 14.18 19.47 23.18
C ALA A 26 13.52 18.07 23.02
N PHE A 27 13.47 17.28 24.08
CA PHE A 27 12.77 15.99 24.05
C PHE A 27 11.27 16.13 23.79
N ALA A 28 10.62 17.11 24.39
CA ALA A 28 9.19 17.37 24.17
C ALA A 28 8.90 17.74 22.69
N LEU A 29 9.75 18.57 22.10
CA LEU A 29 9.63 18.94 20.69
C LEU A 29 9.84 17.73 19.76
N LEU A 30 10.90 16.95 20.00
CA LEU A 30 11.14 15.72 19.25
C LEU A 30 10.00 14.72 19.38
N TYR A 31 9.44 14.57 20.58
CA TYR A 31 8.30 13.69 20.82
C TYR A 31 7.06 14.18 20.04
N ALA A 32 6.76 15.48 20.11
CA ALA A 32 5.63 16.07 19.41
C ALA A 32 5.75 15.90 17.89
N ASP A 33 6.93 16.11 17.32
CA ASP A 33 7.18 15.93 15.89
C ASP A 33 7.00 14.46 15.46
N ASN A 34 7.58 13.52 16.22
CA ASN A 34 7.40 12.09 15.96
C ASN A 34 5.93 11.64 16.11
N ALA A 35 5.21 12.17 17.10
CA ALA A 35 3.80 11.88 17.27
C ALA A 35 2.95 12.41 16.10
N ALA A 36 3.23 13.62 15.62
CA ALA A 36 2.57 14.20 14.46
C ALA A 36 2.84 13.37 13.19
N LEU A 37 4.08 12.94 12.98
CA LEU A 37 4.46 12.07 11.88
C LEU A 37 3.73 10.71 11.96
N GLY A 38 3.68 10.11 13.14
CA GLY A 38 2.95 8.86 13.38
C GLY A 38 1.45 8.98 13.05
N GLN A 39 0.81 10.08 13.45
CA GLN A 39 -0.60 10.33 13.12
C GLN A 39 -0.82 10.49 11.61
N ARG A 40 0.07 11.19 10.90
CA ARG A 40 0.01 11.31 9.44
C ARG A 40 0.15 9.96 8.74
N LEU A 41 1.03 9.09 9.23
CA LEU A 41 1.18 7.74 8.71
C LEU A 41 -0.09 6.89 8.89
N ILE A 42 -0.71 6.95 10.06
CA ILE A 42 -1.97 6.25 10.35
C ILE A 42 -3.07 6.78 9.43
N LEU A 43 -3.25 8.09 9.38
CA LEU A 43 -4.28 8.71 8.51
C LEU A 43 -4.08 8.33 7.04
N ARG A 44 -2.85 8.35 6.55
CA ARG A 44 -2.54 7.92 5.20
C ARG A 44 -2.98 6.49 4.95
N ARG A 45 -2.68 5.57 5.88
CA ARG A 45 -3.09 4.17 5.78
C ARG A 45 -4.60 3.98 5.74
N ASP A 46 -5.31 4.70 6.57
CA ASP A 46 -6.77 4.65 6.58
C ASP A 46 -7.33 5.12 5.23
N LEU A 47 -6.81 6.21 4.69
CA LEU A 47 -7.21 6.71 3.36
C LEU A 47 -6.85 5.74 2.23
N GLU A 48 -5.69 5.10 2.28
CA GLU A 48 -5.28 4.06 1.32
C GLU A 48 -6.22 2.84 1.40
N TYR A 49 -6.58 2.43 2.61
CA TYR A 49 -7.52 1.34 2.83
C TYR A 49 -8.90 1.65 2.26
N GLU A 50 -9.48 2.80 2.60
CA GLU A 50 -10.79 3.22 2.12
C GLU A 50 -10.82 3.38 0.58
N SER A 51 -9.79 3.98 0.01
CA SER A 51 -9.70 4.15 -1.45
C SER A 51 -9.54 2.81 -2.18
N THR A 52 -8.78 1.87 -1.61
CA THR A 52 -8.64 0.51 -2.15
C THR A 52 -9.96 -0.25 -2.07
N LEU A 53 -10.66 -0.18 -0.94
CA LEU A 53 -11.99 -0.78 -0.76
C LEU A 53 -12.97 -0.27 -1.82
N SER A 54 -13.08 1.04 -1.96
CA SER A 54 -13.93 1.67 -2.96
C SER A 54 -13.59 1.26 -4.40
N LEU A 55 -12.29 1.18 -4.71
CA LEU A 55 -11.83 0.81 -6.04
C LEU A 55 -12.16 -0.65 -6.36
N ILE A 56 -11.79 -1.57 -5.49
CA ILE A 56 -11.99 -3.01 -5.71
C ILE A 56 -13.47 -3.35 -5.73
N THR A 57 -14.29 -2.75 -4.87
CA THR A 57 -15.75 -2.93 -4.93
C THR A 57 -16.31 -2.56 -6.30
N ARG A 58 -15.89 -1.43 -6.87
CA ARG A 58 -16.31 -1.03 -8.22
C ARG A 58 -15.78 -1.95 -9.33
N VAL A 59 -14.59 -2.53 -9.13
CA VAL A 59 -14.06 -3.54 -10.06
C VAL A 59 -14.91 -4.79 -10.02
N ILE A 60 -15.25 -5.28 -8.83
CA ILE A 60 -16.11 -6.45 -8.63
C ILE A 60 -17.49 -6.23 -9.26
N GLU A 61 -18.15 -5.10 -8.97
CA GLU A 61 -19.46 -4.76 -9.53
C GLU A 61 -19.44 -4.76 -11.06
N ARG A 62 -18.39 -4.23 -11.68
CA ARG A 62 -18.25 -4.26 -13.13
C ARG A 62 -17.91 -5.65 -13.66
N ALA A 63 -17.08 -6.41 -12.95
CA ALA A 63 -16.75 -7.79 -13.30
C ALA A 63 -18.01 -8.66 -13.34
N ASP A 64 -18.86 -8.55 -12.32
CA ASP A 64 -20.13 -9.29 -12.22
C ASP A 64 -21.11 -8.96 -13.35
N ALA A 65 -20.99 -7.79 -13.96
CA ALA A 65 -21.80 -7.39 -15.10
C ALA A 65 -21.24 -7.88 -16.46
N ILE A 66 -20.05 -8.48 -16.49
CA ILE A 66 -19.45 -8.99 -17.74
C ILE A 66 -20.06 -10.34 -18.11
N GLU A 67 -20.59 -10.42 -19.33
CA GLU A 67 -21.14 -11.68 -19.85
C GLU A 67 -20.07 -12.79 -19.90
N GLY A 68 -20.42 -13.95 -19.34
CA GLY A 68 -19.54 -15.11 -19.29
C GLY A 68 -18.57 -15.14 -18.08
N TYR A 69 -18.54 -14.10 -17.26
CA TYR A 69 -17.82 -14.15 -16.00
C TYR A 69 -18.61 -14.93 -14.93
N ALA A 70 -17.93 -15.81 -14.22
CA ALA A 70 -18.49 -16.55 -13.10
C ALA A 70 -17.54 -16.50 -11.90
N PRO A 71 -17.92 -15.82 -10.78
CA PRO A 71 -17.11 -15.71 -9.58
C PRO A 71 -16.64 -17.08 -9.06
N GLY A 72 -15.39 -17.19 -8.65
CA GLY A 72 -14.78 -18.42 -8.15
C GLY A 72 -14.50 -19.50 -9.20
N ILE A 73 -14.98 -19.33 -10.45
CA ILE A 73 -14.79 -20.28 -11.55
C ILE A 73 -13.89 -19.68 -12.62
N THR A 74 -14.22 -18.50 -13.12
CA THR A 74 -13.46 -17.81 -14.16
C THR A 74 -12.15 -17.27 -13.59
N PRO A 75 -11.00 -17.60 -14.18
CA PRO A 75 -9.73 -17.00 -13.78
C PRO A 75 -9.74 -15.48 -13.99
N VAL A 76 -9.11 -14.74 -13.08
CA VAL A 76 -8.99 -13.28 -13.15
C VAL A 76 -7.51 -12.90 -13.17
N VAL A 77 -7.15 -11.95 -14.03
CA VAL A 77 -5.81 -11.37 -14.12
C VAL A 77 -5.91 -9.86 -13.98
N PHE A 78 -5.15 -9.30 -13.05
CA PHE A 78 -5.00 -7.87 -12.90
C PHE A 78 -3.75 -7.40 -13.64
N ALA A 79 -3.94 -6.50 -14.61
CA ALA A 79 -2.86 -5.87 -15.34
C ALA A 79 -2.60 -4.46 -14.78
N GLY A 80 -1.33 -4.15 -14.57
CA GLY A 80 -0.90 -2.88 -14.01
C GLY A 80 -0.85 -2.87 -12.47
N SER A 81 -0.34 -1.77 -11.93
CA SER A 81 -0.14 -1.58 -10.50
C SER A 81 -0.84 -0.33 -10.00
N LEU A 82 -1.44 -0.43 -8.82
CA LEU A 82 -2.02 0.72 -8.11
C LEU A 82 -0.97 1.56 -7.37
N PHE A 83 0.27 1.11 -7.32
CA PHE A 83 1.35 1.71 -6.52
C PHE A 83 1.49 3.23 -6.75
N ASN A 84 1.25 3.69 -7.98
CA ASN A 84 1.33 5.09 -8.36
C ASN A 84 -0.01 5.69 -8.77
N SER A 85 -1.11 4.96 -8.57
CA SER A 85 -2.42 5.44 -8.95
C SER A 85 -2.94 6.49 -7.96
N PRO A 86 -3.33 7.68 -8.42
CA PRO A 86 -3.97 8.68 -7.56
C PRO A 86 -5.33 8.21 -7.03
N LEU A 87 -5.89 7.14 -7.60
CA LEU A 87 -7.17 6.55 -7.18
C LEU A 87 -7.01 5.69 -5.92
N ALA A 88 -5.82 5.14 -5.68
CA ALA A 88 -5.57 4.22 -4.56
C ALA A 88 -4.68 4.84 -3.48
N VAL A 89 -3.83 5.79 -3.83
CA VAL A 89 -2.84 6.35 -2.91
C VAL A 89 -2.94 7.87 -2.92
N PRO A 90 -3.64 8.49 -1.97
CA PRO A 90 -3.64 9.93 -1.84
C PRO A 90 -2.22 10.42 -1.50
N ARG A 91 -1.65 11.27 -2.38
CA ARG A 91 -0.28 11.77 -2.23
C ARG A 91 -0.22 13.18 -1.66
N ALA A 92 -1.20 14.01 -1.97
CA ALA A 92 -1.22 15.40 -1.53
C ALA A 92 -1.21 15.50 -0.01
N GLY A 93 -0.20 16.16 0.54
CA GLY A 93 -0.03 16.34 1.98
C GLY A 93 0.65 15.18 2.73
N PHE A 94 1.11 14.13 2.01
CA PHE A 94 1.78 12.96 2.60
C PHE A 94 3.18 12.70 2.04
N GLU A 95 3.78 13.67 1.37
CA GLU A 95 5.08 13.55 0.71
C GLU A 95 6.18 13.14 1.69
N GLU A 96 6.15 13.70 2.91
CA GLU A 96 7.12 13.38 3.97
C GLU A 96 7.05 11.91 4.42
N THR A 97 5.88 11.29 4.29
CA THR A 97 5.68 9.90 4.71
C THR A 97 6.11 8.89 3.64
N THR A 98 6.30 9.31 2.39
CA THR A 98 6.68 8.42 1.28
C THR A 98 8.11 7.90 1.40
N ALA A 99 8.98 8.65 2.05
CA ALA A 99 10.37 8.26 2.29
C ALA A 99 10.55 7.29 3.47
N ILE A 100 9.50 7.04 4.26
CA ILE A 100 9.59 6.16 5.43
C ILE A 100 9.45 4.72 4.96
N PHE A 101 10.45 3.89 5.32
CA PHE A 101 10.44 2.47 4.98
C PHE A 101 9.14 1.79 5.45
N GLY A 102 8.51 1.04 4.54
CA GLY A 102 7.23 0.38 4.78
C GLY A 102 5.99 1.27 4.68
N SER A 103 6.12 2.58 4.45
CA SER A 103 4.98 3.47 4.26
C SER A 103 4.29 3.29 2.90
N ASN A 104 5.02 2.76 1.91
CA ASN A 104 4.53 2.59 0.55
C ASN A 104 3.91 1.22 0.28
N ASN A 105 4.04 0.25 1.19
CA ASN A 105 3.74 -1.16 0.89
C ASN A 105 2.51 -1.70 1.60
N LEU A 106 1.67 -0.87 2.16
CA LEU A 106 0.98 -1.40 3.29
C LEU A 106 -0.45 -1.81 3.09
N TYR A 107 -1.07 -1.68 2.12
CA TYR A 107 -2.44 -2.13 1.83
C TYR A 107 -2.92 -1.60 0.48
N ALA A 108 -2.08 -0.84 -0.22
CA ALA A 108 -2.33 -0.71 -1.63
C ALA A 108 -2.18 -2.12 -2.20
N VAL A 109 -3.21 -2.59 -2.84
CA VAL A 109 -3.20 -3.80 -3.62
C VAL A 109 -2.20 -3.59 -4.75
N THR A 110 -0.92 -3.81 -4.45
CA THR A 110 0.20 -3.45 -5.33
C THR A 110 0.80 -4.66 -6.02
N ALA A 111 0.53 -5.85 -5.50
CA ALA A 111 1.01 -7.10 -6.05
C ALA A 111 -0.14 -8.11 -6.09
N GLU A 112 -0.03 -9.06 -6.99
CA GLU A 112 -1.06 -10.04 -7.31
C GLU A 112 -1.53 -10.85 -6.09
N ASP A 113 -0.60 -11.26 -5.24
CA ASP A 113 -0.90 -11.99 -4.01
C ASP A 113 -1.78 -11.19 -3.04
N TYR A 114 -1.60 -9.87 -3.00
CA TYR A 114 -2.38 -8.99 -2.14
C TYR A 114 -3.81 -8.78 -2.66
N TYR A 115 -4.03 -8.81 -3.99
CA TYR A 115 -5.38 -8.77 -4.55
C TYR A 115 -6.19 -9.97 -4.10
N ILE A 116 -5.62 -11.17 -4.20
CA ILE A 116 -6.27 -12.41 -3.78
C ILE A 116 -6.65 -12.31 -2.31
N TRP A 117 -5.67 -12.01 -1.46
CA TRP A 117 -5.89 -11.95 -0.02
C TRP A 117 -6.93 -10.90 0.35
N TYR A 118 -6.85 -9.71 -0.23
CA TYR A 118 -7.76 -8.62 0.06
C TYR A 118 -9.19 -8.94 -0.35
N VAL A 119 -9.37 -9.44 -1.57
CA VAL A 119 -10.70 -9.74 -2.13
C VAL A 119 -11.32 -10.94 -1.44
N ASP A 120 -10.58 -11.99 -1.22
CA ASP A 120 -11.07 -13.20 -0.58
C ASP A 120 -11.29 -13.02 0.93
N GLN A 121 -10.29 -12.54 1.66
CA GLN A 121 -10.32 -12.49 3.12
C GLN A 121 -11.01 -11.24 3.69
N ILE A 122 -10.93 -10.11 3.01
CA ILE A 122 -11.52 -8.85 3.50
C ILE A 122 -12.92 -8.64 2.92
N LEU A 123 -13.10 -8.86 1.62
CA LEU A 123 -14.39 -8.66 0.96
C LEU A 123 -15.28 -9.92 0.97
N GLY A 124 -14.70 -11.09 1.23
CA GLY A 124 -15.41 -12.37 1.18
C GLY A 124 -15.93 -12.73 -0.21
N TYR A 125 -15.31 -12.17 -1.26
CA TYR A 125 -15.71 -12.40 -2.64
C TYR A 125 -14.83 -13.49 -3.26
N PRO A 126 -15.41 -14.56 -3.84
CA PRO A 126 -14.65 -15.67 -4.39
C PRO A 126 -13.92 -15.26 -5.66
N LEU A 127 -12.65 -14.91 -5.56
CA LEU A 127 -11.81 -14.58 -6.69
C LEU A 127 -10.88 -15.75 -7.04
N LYS A 128 -10.97 -16.25 -8.28
CA LYS A 128 -10.05 -17.26 -8.78
C LYS A 128 -8.91 -16.58 -9.53
N MET A 129 -7.78 -16.36 -8.87
CA MET A 129 -6.55 -16.00 -9.54
C MET A 129 -5.71 -17.23 -9.83
N ASP A 130 -5.15 -17.27 -11.03
CA ASP A 130 -4.18 -18.28 -11.43
C ASP A 130 -2.87 -17.57 -11.76
N LEU A 131 -1.93 -17.62 -10.83
CA LEU A 131 -0.62 -16.96 -10.96
C LEU A 131 0.18 -17.46 -12.17
N SER A 132 -0.08 -18.68 -12.62
CA SER A 132 0.59 -19.21 -13.82
C SER A 132 0.12 -18.51 -15.10
N LEU A 133 -1.11 -18.03 -15.11
CA LEU A 133 -1.67 -17.28 -16.24
C LEU A 133 -1.28 -15.80 -16.22
N VAL A 134 -1.04 -15.23 -15.05
CA VAL A 134 -0.78 -13.80 -14.89
C VAL A 134 0.34 -13.33 -15.81
N TRP A 135 1.51 -13.95 -15.73
CA TRP A 135 2.67 -13.54 -16.54
C TRP A 135 2.41 -13.64 -18.03
N SER A 136 1.74 -14.71 -18.48
CA SER A 136 1.42 -14.89 -19.89
C SER A 136 0.43 -13.85 -20.42
N TYR A 137 -0.51 -13.41 -19.55
CA TYR A 137 -1.50 -12.39 -19.91
C TYR A 137 -0.94 -10.97 -19.84
N LEU A 138 -0.07 -10.67 -18.88
CA LEU A 138 0.56 -9.34 -18.77
C LEU A 138 1.39 -8.96 -20.00
N ASP A 139 1.94 -9.96 -20.70
CA ASP A 139 2.71 -9.73 -21.91
C ASP A 139 1.87 -9.64 -23.20
N ARG A 140 0.58 -9.92 -23.12
CA ARG A 140 -0.32 -9.89 -24.29
C ARG A 140 -0.58 -8.45 -24.73
N ALA A 141 -0.51 -8.23 -26.04
CA ALA A 141 -0.74 -6.92 -26.64
C ALA A 141 -2.21 -6.44 -26.47
N ASP A 142 -3.18 -7.36 -26.51
CA ASP A 142 -4.60 -7.06 -26.30
C ASP A 142 -4.92 -6.65 -24.86
N VAL A 143 -4.30 -7.28 -23.85
CA VAL A 143 -4.42 -6.90 -22.44
C VAL A 143 -3.78 -5.54 -22.18
N ARG A 144 -2.60 -5.29 -22.76
CA ARG A 144 -1.92 -3.99 -22.66
C ARG A 144 -2.67 -2.84 -23.34
N ALA A 145 -3.45 -3.16 -24.38
CA ALA A 145 -4.26 -2.19 -25.09
C ALA A 145 -5.55 -1.82 -24.37
N LEU A 146 -5.94 -2.56 -23.33
CA LEU A 146 -7.11 -2.20 -22.53
C LEU A 146 -6.93 -0.81 -21.91
N PRO A 147 -7.98 0.02 -21.90
CA PRO A 147 -7.94 1.27 -21.18
C PRO A 147 -7.78 1.01 -19.68
N VAL A 148 -7.15 1.95 -18.97
CA VAL A 148 -6.97 1.84 -17.53
C VAL A 148 -8.29 2.13 -16.80
N PHE A 149 -8.62 1.31 -15.79
CA PHE A 149 -9.75 1.56 -14.91
C PHE A 149 -9.68 2.99 -14.31
N PRO A 150 -10.77 3.77 -14.26
CA PRO A 150 -12.17 3.36 -14.39
C PRO A 150 -12.78 3.50 -15.81
N ALA A 151 -11.98 3.65 -16.84
CA ALA A 151 -12.50 3.80 -18.20
C ALA A 151 -13.35 2.58 -18.62
N GLU A 152 -14.29 2.81 -19.50
CA GLU A 152 -15.09 1.75 -20.11
C GLU A 152 -14.18 0.81 -20.91
N GLY A 153 -14.43 -0.50 -20.84
CA GLY A 153 -13.60 -1.51 -21.49
C GLY A 153 -12.31 -1.87 -20.76
N SER A 154 -12.05 -1.32 -19.57
CA SER A 154 -10.90 -1.68 -18.72
C SER A 154 -10.99 -3.08 -18.13
N ILE A 155 -12.15 -3.72 -18.20
CA ILE A 155 -12.43 -5.07 -17.74
C ILE A 155 -13.08 -5.82 -18.89
N GLN A 156 -12.46 -6.90 -19.35
CA GLN A 156 -12.95 -7.70 -20.47
C GLN A 156 -12.63 -9.19 -20.32
N MET A 157 -13.51 -10.03 -20.89
CA MET A 157 -13.20 -11.45 -21.08
C MET A 157 -12.28 -11.62 -22.28
N ILE A 158 -11.12 -12.24 -22.08
CA ILE A 158 -10.13 -12.54 -23.11
C ILE A 158 -9.78 -14.03 -22.98
N ASP A 159 -10.12 -14.84 -23.96
CA ASP A 159 -9.87 -16.27 -24.01
C ASP A 159 -10.27 -17.04 -22.73
N GLY A 160 -11.43 -16.69 -22.15
CA GLY A 160 -11.97 -17.34 -20.95
C GLY A 160 -11.34 -16.85 -19.63
N VAL A 161 -10.52 -15.82 -19.65
CA VAL A 161 -9.94 -15.15 -18.49
C VAL A 161 -10.47 -13.72 -18.40
N LEU A 162 -10.84 -13.29 -17.22
CA LEU A 162 -11.22 -11.90 -16.98
C LEU A 162 -9.98 -11.05 -16.79
N ALA A 163 -9.66 -10.22 -17.76
CA ALA A 163 -8.56 -9.25 -17.67
C ALA A 163 -9.07 -7.92 -17.11
N VAL A 164 -8.42 -7.42 -16.08
CA VAL A 164 -8.71 -6.16 -15.40
C VAL A 164 -7.49 -5.26 -15.50
N HIS A 165 -7.56 -4.17 -16.27
CA HIS A 165 -6.46 -3.21 -16.37
C HIS A 165 -6.63 -2.10 -15.32
N ILE A 166 -5.92 -2.21 -14.19
CA ILE A 166 -6.17 -1.42 -12.99
C ILE A 166 -5.22 -0.21 -12.84
N GLY A 167 -4.10 -0.19 -13.53
CA GLY A 167 -3.12 0.88 -13.41
C GLY A 167 -2.03 0.80 -14.46
N GLN A 168 -1.08 1.71 -14.41
CA GLN A 168 0.06 1.68 -15.32
C GLN A 168 0.98 0.50 -15.01
N GLN A 169 1.45 -0.19 -16.03
CA GLN A 169 2.50 -1.19 -15.86
C GLN A 169 3.79 -0.49 -15.41
N GLN A 170 4.45 -1.03 -14.40
CA GLN A 170 5.82 -0.65 -14.13
C GLN A 170 6.67 -1.15 -15.30
N THR A 171 7.18 -0.23 -16.10
CA THR A 171 8.31 -0.55 -16.99
C THR A 171 9.49 -0.86 -16.08
N ALA A 172 9.99 -2.09 -16.15
CA ALA A 172 11.28 -2.41 -15.55
C ALA A 172 12.34 -1.59 -16.29
N ASP A 173 12.86 -0.55 -15.65
CA ASP A 173 14.07 0.15 -16.06
C ASP A 173 15.31 -0.61 -15.54
#